data_884c139ce3c88fa6b1709a1a468b126e
#
_entry.id   884c139ce3c88fa6b1709a1a468b126e
#
_cell.length_a   1.000
_cell.length_b   1.000
_cell.length_c   1.000
_cell.angle_alpha   90.00
_cell.angle_beta   90.00
_cell.angle_gamma   90.00
#
_symmetry.space_group_name_H-M   'P 1'
#
loop_
_entity.id
_entity.type
_entity.pdbx_description
1 polymer ?
#
loop_
_entity_poly.entity_id
_entity_poly.type
_entity_poly.pdbx_seq_one_letter_code
_entity_poly.pdbx_strand_id
1 'polypeptide(L)'
;MPRSTFPPSIDNGRYVARCIDRCQYDLVKQIAVIDQSCCPPVLASLLSSAEAEDLAGALRVVADPARLRLLSLIASSSGSEACVCDLTEPLGLSQPTVSHHLKVLTDAGLLSREQRGRWAFYRVEEGPLALLRTALSP
;
A
#
# COMPACT_ATOMS: atom_id res chain seq x y z
N MET A 1 8.96 6.75 37.06
CA MET A 1 8.65 7.40 35.78
C MET A 1 9.77 7.06 34.80
N PRO A 2 9.56 6.18 33.81
CA PRO A 2 10.57 5.93 32.79
C PRO A 2 10.48 7.02 31.74
N ARG A 3 11.60 7.63 31.42
CA ARG A 3 11.75 8.67 30.42
C ARG A 3 11.56 8.10 29.04
N SER A 4 10.63 8.71 28.29
CA SER A 4 10.45 8.53 26.87
C SER A 4 11.75 8.95 26.15
N THR A 5 12.46 7.98 25.60
CA THR A 5 13.63 8.23 24.75
C THR A 5 13.15 8.27 23.32
N PHE A 6 12.85 9.47 22.82
CA PHE A 6 12.77 9.69 21.38
C PHE A 6 14.17 9.59 20.78
N PRO A 7 14.38 8.85 19.71
CA PRO A 7 15.66 8.84 19.01
C PRO A 7 15.89 10.17 18.29
N PRO A 8 17.15 10.60 18.17
CA PRO A 8 17.49 11.92 17.65
C PRO A 8 17.47 12.00 16.15
N SER A 9 17.06 13.19 15.70
CA SER A 9 17.42 13.92 14.46
C SER A 9 17.58 13.16 13.14
N ILE A 10 16.76 13.63 12.27
CA ILE A 10 16.78 13.58 10.81
C ILE A 10 18.19 13.92 10.30
N ASP A 11 18.86 12.98 9.68
CA ASP A 11 20.03 13.22 8.88
C ASP A 11 19.82 12.67 7.45
N ASN A 12 19.71 13.59 6.54
CA ASN A 12 19.89 13.49 5.08
C ASN A 12 19.65 12.12 4.40
N GLY A 13 18.43 11.81 4.08
CA GLY A 13 18.12 10.98 2.90
C GLY A 13 18.42 9.47 2.99
N ARG A 14 18.95 8.97 4.12
CA ARG A 14 19.30 7.54 4.29
C ARG A 14 18.41 6.76 5.27
N TYR A 15 17.35 7.36 5.76
CA TYR A 15 16.55 6.80 6.87
C TYR A 15 15.53 5.73 6.46
N VAL A 16 15.37 5.43 5.20
CA VAL A 16 14.18 4.67 4.75
C VAL A 16 14.41 3.18 4.54
N ALA A 17 15.67 2.71 4.44
CA ALA A 17 15.90 1.37 3.90
C ALA A 17 15.86 0.21 4.92
N ARG A 18 15.97 0.44 6.24
CA ARG A 18 16.14 -0.68 7.19
C ARG A 18 14.98 -0.94 8.16
N CYS A 19 14.12 0.04 8.42
CA CYS A 19 12.96 -0.18 9.30
C CYS A 19 11.68 -0.56 8.53
N ILE A 20 11.63 -0.22 7.24
CA ILE A 20 10.45 -0.46 6.40
C ILE A 20 10.27 -1.94 6.07
N ASP A 21 11.35 -2.68 5.84
CA ASP A 21 11.26 -4.10 5.42
C ASP A 21 10.69 -5.04 6.49
N ARG A 22 10.89 -4.77 7.75
CA ARG A 22 10.48 -5.68 8.83
C ARG A 22 9.07 -5.40 9.34
N CYS A 23 8.63 -4.13 9.33
CA CYS A 23 7.28 -3.76 9.76
C CYS A 23 6.22 -3.92 8.67
N GLN A 24 6.62 -3.92 7.38
CA GLN A 24 5.66 -4.05 6.27
C GLN A 24 5.22 -5.49 6.00
N TYR A 25 6.04 -6.48 6.34
CA TYR A 25 5.74 -7.89 6.01
C TYR A 25 4.58 -8.46 6.83
N ASP A 26 4.41 -8.03 8.08
CA ASP A 26 3.33 -8.49 8.94
C ASP A 26 2.01 -7.71 8.76
N LEU A 27 2.08 -6.45 8.27
CA LEU A 27 0.90 -5.61 8.05
C LEU A 27 0.13 -5.93 6.75
N VAL A 28 0.80 -6.54 5.79
CA VAL A 28 0.25 -6.76 4.43
C VAL A 28 -0.87 -7.80 4.39
N LYS A 29 -0.94 -8.68 5.37
CA LYS A 29 -2.03 -9.67 5.48
C LYS A 29 -3.37 -9.06 5.93
N GLN A 30 -3.39 -7.81 6.37
CA GLN A 30 -4.56 -7.23 7.05
C GLN A 30 -5.60 -6.62 6.10
N ILE A 31 -5.24 -6.22 4.88
CA ILE A 31 -6.25 -5.66 3.94
C ILE A 31 -7.23 -6.73 3.46
N ALA A 32 -6.76 -7.98 3.34
CA ALA A 32 -7.63 -9.11 2.96
C ALA A 32 -8.66 -9.49 4.05
N VAL A 33 -8.52 -8.96 5.27
CA VAL A 33 -9.35 -9.27 6.44
C VAL A 33 -10.40 -8.18 6.71
N ILE A 34 -10.40 -7.07 5.96
CA ILE A 34 -11.44 -6.04 6.09
C ILE A 34 -12.74 -6.62 5.48
N ASP A 35 -13.48 -7.36 6.30
CA ASP A 35 -14.81 -7.83 5.93
C ASP A 35 -15.76 -6.63 5.85
N GLN A 36 -16.51 -6.55 4.75
CA GLN A 36 -17.46 -5.45 4.48
C GLN A 36 -18.55 -5.31 5.55
N SER A 37 -18.74 -6.35 6.38
CA SER A 37 -19.75 -6.35 7.46
C SER A 37 -19.22 -5.80 8.79
N CYS A 38 -17.90 -5.61 8.95
CA CYS A 38 -17.27 -5.36 10.24
C CYS A 38 -16.71 -3.94 10.43
N CYS A 39 -16.58 -3.14 9.37
CA CYS A 39 -16.01 -1.78 9.48
C CYS A 39 -17.07 -0.72 9.21
N PRO A 40 -17.69 -0.16 10.24
CA PRO A 40 -18.48 1.05 10.06
C PRO A 40 -17.58 2.18 9.55
N PRO A 41 -18.11 3.14 8.75
CA PRO A 41 -17.36 4.32 8.36
C PRO A 41 -16.75 5.00 9.59
N VAL A 42 -15.49 5.42 9.50
CA VAL A 42 -14.75 6.06 10.62
C VAL A 42 -15.54 7.22 11.26
N LEU A 43 -16.35 7.90 10.47
CA LEU A 43 -17.14 9.04 10.91
C LEU A 43 -18.57 8.67 11.37
N ALA A 44 -18.99 7.42 11.23
CA ALA A 44 -20.35 6.98 11.61
C ALA A 44 -20.42 6.38 13.00
N SER A 45 -19.32 5.86 13.55
CA SER A 45 -19.26 5.26 14.88
C SER A 45 -17.86 5.31 15.47
N LEU A 46 -17.77 5.10 16.79
CA LEU A 46 -16.47 4.96 17.46
C LEU A 46 -15.84 3.62 17.04
N LEU A 47 -14.62 3.69 16.52
CA LEU A 47 -13.81 2.52 16.23
C LEU A 47 -13.28 1.89 17.52
N SER A 48 -13.30 0.60 17.60
CA SER A 48 -12.52 -0.15 18.59
C SER A 48 -11.01 -0.04 18.30
N SER A 49 -10.17 -0.36 19.28
CA SER A 49 -8.71 -0.34 19.09
C SER A 49 -8.27 -1.26 17.94
N ALA A 50 -8.86 -2.46 17.84
CA ALA A 50 -8.54 -3.42 16.80
C ALA A 50 -8.91 -2.89 15.40
N GLU A 51 -10.12 -2.36 15.22
CA GLU A 51 -10.56 -1.78 13.95
C GLU A 51 -9.70 -0.58 13.53
N ALA A 52 -9.28 0.25 14.48
CA ALA A 52 -8.39 1.37 14.21
C ALA A 52 -6.99 0.90 13.78
N GLU A 53 -6.45 -0.15 14.39
CA GLU A 53 -5.16 -0.75 14.03
C GLU A 53 -5.20 -1.35 12.63
N ASP A 54 -6.25 -2.09 12.29
CA ASP A 54 -6.45 -2.71 10.97
C ASP A 54 -6.56 -1.65 9.87
N LEU A 55 -7.39 -0.64 10.09
CA LEU A 55 -7.54 0.47 9.13
C LEU A 55 -6.25 1.27 8.98
N ALA A 56 -5.55 1.56 10.08
CA ALA A 56 -4.27 2.24 10.04
C ALA A 56 -3.22 1.41 9.28
N GLY A 57 -3.23 0.08 9.44
CA GLY A 57 -2.39 -0.84 8.68
C GLY A 57 -2.65 -0.74 7.18
N ALA A 58 -3.91 -0.81 6.77
CA ALA A 58 -4.32 -0.69 5.38
C ALA A 58 -3.91 0.66 4.77
N LEU A 59 -4.13 1.76 5.51
CA LEU A 59 -3.73 3.09 5.07
C LEU A 59 -2.22 3.25 4.91
N ARG A 60 -1.41 2.64 5.80
CA ARG A 60 0.06 2.67 5.67
C ARG A 60 0.56 2.05 4.37
N VAL A 61 -0.13 1.04 3.85
CA VAL A 61 0.25 0.44 2.57
C VAL A 61 0.15 1.44 1.43
N VAL A 62 -0.88 2.27 1.40
CA VAL A 62 -1.06 3.27 0.33
C VAL A 62 -0.40 4.62 0.64
N ALA A 63 -0.04 4.89 1.89
CA ALA A 63 0.55 6.16 2.35
C ALA A 63 2.04 6.30 1.95
N ASP A 64 2.32 6.11 0.67
CA ASP A 64 3.63 6.29 0.06
C ASP A 64 3.46 6.91 -1.33
N PRO A 65 4.17 8.01 -1.67
CA PRO A 65 3.96 8.71 -2.94
C PRO A 65 4.20 7.85 -4.17
N ALA A 66 5.20 6.95 -4.14
CA ALA A 66 5.50 6.08 -5.27
C ALA A 66 4.40 5.05 -5.47
N ARG A 67 3.86 4.47 -4.38
CA ARG A 67 2.74 3.51 -4.46
C ARG A 67 1.45 4.15 -4.95
N LEU A 68 1.13 5.37 -4.50
CA LEU A 68 -0.03 6.11 -5.01
C LEU A 68 0.11 6.41 -6.51
N ARG A 69 1.31 6.83 -6.95
CA ARG A 69 1.58 7.07 -8.38
C ARG A 69 1.50 5.79 -9.20
N LEU A 70 1.99 4.65 -8.66
CA LEU A 70 1.86 3.34 -9.31
C LEU A 70 0.41 2.94 -9.51
N LEU A 71 -0.41 3.02 -8.49
CA LEU A 71 -1.85 2.73 -8.58
C LEU A 71 -2.52 3.61 -9.64
N SER A 72 -2.22 4.91 -9.65
CA SER A 72 -2.75 5.85 -10.64
C SER A 72 -2.30 5.52 -12.06
N LEU A 73 -1.02 5.22 -12.28
CA LEU A 73 -0.48 4.87 -13.59
C LEU A 73 -1.11 3.58 -14.14
N ILE A 74 -1.21 2.54 -13.29
CA ILE A 74 -1.83 1.27 -13.71
C ILE A 74 -3.31 1.46 -14.02
N ALA A 75 -4.06 2.17 -13.16
CA ALA A 75 -5.48 2.43 -13.36
C ALA A 75 -5.77 3.24 -14.63
N SER A 76 -4.87 4.16 -15.01
CA SER A 76 -5.00 4.98 -16.22
C SER A 76 -4.48 4.31 -17.49
N SER A 77 -3.80 3.17 -17.37
CA SER A 77 -3.28 2.43 -18.52
C SER A 77 -4.40 1.71 -19.29
N SER A 78 -4.15 1.45 -20.57
CA SER A 78 -5.10 0.72 -21.42
C SER A 78 -5.41 -0.66 -20.82
N GLY A 79 -6.69 -0.94 -20.62
CA GLY A 79 -7.13 -2.17 -19.99
C GLY A 79 -6.89 -2.24 -18.46
N SER A 80 -6.57 -1.10 -17.82
CA SER A 80 -6.25 -1.00 -16.39
C SER A 80 -5.15 -1.96 -15.95
N GLU A 81 -4.20 -2.23 -16.85
CA GLU A 81 -3.02 -3.06 -16.56
C GLU A 81 -1.76 -2.43 -17.13
N ALA A 82 -0.61 -2.70 -16.49
CA ALA A 82 0.69 -2.21 -16.94
C ALA A 82 1.80 -3.22 -16.66
N CYS A 83 2.81 -3.22 -17.52
CA CYS A 83 4.05 -3.96 -17.30
C CYS A 83 5.01 -3.17 -16.40
N VAL A 84 5.88 -3.84 -15.66
CA VAL A 84 6.95 -3.19 -14.87
C VAL A 84 7.81 -2.25 -15.72
N CYS A 85 8.09 -2.64 -16.97
CA CYS A 85 8.89 -1.86 -17.91
C CYS A 85 8.28 -0.48 -18.19
N ASP A 86 6.94 -0.39 -18.27
CA ASP A 86 6.22 0.83 -18.59
C ASP A 86 6.08 1.77 -17.39
N LEU A 87 6.33 1.26 -16.18
CA LEU A 87 6.16 1.98 -14.92
C LEU A 87 7.44 2.67 -14.42
N THR A 88 8.61 2.19 -14.85
CA THR A 88 9.91 2.70 -14.37
C THR A 88 10.19 4.12 -14.81
N GLU A 89 10.01 4.42 -16.08
CA GLU A 89 10.30 5.74 -16.67
C GLU A 89 9.40 6.85 -16.10
N PRO A 90 8.05 6.70 -16.07
CA PRO A 90 7.17 7.72 -15.52
C PRO A 90 7.39 8.02 -14.04
N LEU A 91 7.88 7.03 -13.28
CA LEU A 91 8.16 7.19 -11.85
C LEU A 91 9.52 7.81 -11.58
N GLY A 92 10.47 7.68 -12.50
CA GLY A 92 11.86 8.09 -12.28
C GLY A 92 12.58 7.25 -11.22
N LEU A 93 12.14 6.01 -11.01
CA LEU A 93 12.70 5.09 -10.03
C LEU A 93 13.40 3.91 -10.73
N SER A 94 14.34 3.28 -10.03
CA SER A 94 14.97 2.07 -10.54
C SER A 94 13.99 0.89 -10.61
N GLN A 95 14.19 -0.02 -11.55
CA GLN A 95 13.34 -1.20 -11.71
C GLN A 95 13.24 -2.06 -10.42
N PRO A 96 14.32 -2.30 -9.65
CA PRO A 96 14.21 -3.00 -8.37
C PRO A 96 13.31 -2.26 -7.37
N THR A 97 13.39 -0.94 -7.30
CA THR A 97 12.55 -0.12 -6.42
C THR A 97 11.08 -0.19 -6.83
N VAL A 98 10.78 -0.07 -8.13
CA VAL A 98 9.42 -0.23 -8.66
C VAL A 98 8.87 -1.63 -8.35
N SER A 99 9.69 -2.67 -8.59
CA SER A 99 9.32 -4.06 -8.30
C SER A 99 9.02 -4.29 -6.81
N HIS A 100 9.77 -3.64 -5.92
CA HIS A 100 9.51 -3.69 -4.48
C HIS A 100 8.15 -3.06 -4.13
N HIS A 101 7.86 -1.86 -4.62
CA HIS A 101 6.56 -1.21 -4.38
C HIS A 101 5.39 -2.02 -4.96
N LEU A 102 5.55 -2.58 -6.16
CA LEU A 102 4.55 -3.46 -6.77
C LEU A 102 4.31 -4.72 -5.93
N LYS A 103 5.38 -5.31 -5.39
CA LYS A 103 5.27 -6.46 -4.49
C LYS A 103 4.45 -6.11 -3.24
N VAL A 104 4.76 -4.99 -2.58
CA VAL A 104 4.01 -4.52 -1.40
C VAL A 104 2.52 -4.35 -1.70
N LEU A 105 2.19 -3.73 -2.84
CA LEU A 105 0.80 -3.53 -3.26
C LEU A 105 0.09 -4.85 -3.61
N THR A 106 0.82 -5.79 -4.23
CA THR A 106 0.28 -7.12 -4.58
C THR A 106 0.07 -7.97 -3.33
N ASP A 107 1.05 -7.98 -2.42
CA ASP A 107 0.93 -8.69 -1.15
C ASP A 107 -0.23 -8.16 -0.30
N ALA A 108 -0.54 -6.88 -0.43
CA ALA A 108 -1.69 -6.23 0.21
C ALA A 108 -3.03 -6.48 -0.52
N GLY A 109 -3.03 -7.18 -1.65
CA GLY A 109 -4.23 -7.43 -2.44
C GLY A 109 -4.76 -6.22 -3.23
N LEU A 110 -4.02 -5.11 -3.27
CA LEU A 110 -4.39 -3.91 -4.05
C LEU A 110 -4.09 -4.05 -5.54
N LEU A 111 -3.17 -4.96 -5.89
CA LEU A 111 -2.83 -5.33 -7.25
C LEU A 111 -2.88 -6.85 -7.40
N SER A 112 -3.35 -7.32 -8.54
CA SER A 112 -3.07 -8.67 -9.04
C SER A 112 -1.86 -8.65 -9.97
N ARG A 113 -1.15 -9.79 -10.03
CA ARG A 113 0.01 -9.99 -10.89
C ARG A 113 -0.21 -11.18 -11.79
N GLU A 114 -0.04 -10.98 -13.08
CA GLU A 114 -0.08 -12.04 -14.09
C GLU A 114 1.27 -12.12 -14.82
N GLN A 115 1.81 -13.33 -14.95
CA GLN A 115 3.03 -13.56 -15.71
C GLN A 115 2.67 -13.96 -17.14
N ARG A 116 3.09 -13.15 -18.13
CA ARG A 116 2.92 -13.42 -19.56
C ARG A 116 4.30 -13.55 -20.22
N GLY A 117 4.78 -14.77 -20.34
CA GLY A 117 6.14 -15.05 -20.81
C GLY A 117 7.20 -14.45 -19.89
N ARG A 118 8.02 -13.54 -20.41
CA ARG A 118 9.07 -12.84 -19.64
C ARG A 118 8.57 -11.58 -18.93
N TRP A 119 7.33 -11.16 -19.18
CA TRP A 119 6.76 -9.91 -18.68
C TRP A 119 5.77 -10.16 -17.55
N ALA A 120 5.85 -9.36 -16.50
CA ALA A 120 4.88 -9.34 -15.43
C ALA A 120 3.95 -8.13 -15.62
N PHE A 121 2.65 -8.42 -15.70
CA PHE A 121 1.59 -7.42 -15.79
C PHE A 121 0.92 -7.28 -14.43
N TYR A 122 0.57 -6.06 -14.09
CA TYR A 122 -0.10 -5.72 -12.84
C TYR A 122 -1.41 -5.01 -13.15
N ARG A 123 -2.47 -5.38 -12.42
CA ARG A 123 -3.81 -4.81 -12.54
C ARG A 123 -4.31 -4.37 -11.18
N VAL A 124 -5.04 -3.25 -11.13
CA VAL A 124 -5.64 -2.74 -9.90
C VAL A 124 -6.84 -3.59 -9.50
N GLU A 125 -6.88 -4.01 -8.25
CA GLU A 125 -8.03 -4.68 -7.63
C GLU A 125 -8.95 -3.63 -6.99
N GLU A 126 -10.17 -3.51 -7.52
CA GLU A 126 -11.11 -2.46 -7.10
C GLU A 126 -11.70 -2.72 -5.71
N GLY A 127 -11.91 -3.99 -5.33
CA GLY A 127 -12.54 -4.38 -4.07
C GLY A 127 -11.86 -3.77 -2.84
N PRO A 128 -10.56 -4.00 -2.60
CA PRO A 128 -9.85 -3.44 -1.47
C PRO A 128 -9.80 -1.90 -1.47
N LEU A 129 -9.69 -1.27 -2.64
CA LEU A 129 -9.74 0.19 -2.74
C LEU A 129 -11.13 0.74 -2.42
N ALA A 130 -12.19 0.05 -2.84
CA ALA A 130 -13.56 0.41 -2.51
C ALA A 130 -13.81 0.32 -0.99
N LEU A 131 -13.25 -0.68 -0.32
CA LEU A 131 -13.32 -0.82 1.15
C LEU A 131 -12.65 0.37 1.87
N LEU A 132 -11.43 0.74 1.46
CA LEU A 132 -10.73 1.91 2.01
C LEU A 132 -11.54 3.19 1.81
N ARG A 133 -12.12 3.36 0.61
CA ARG A 133 -12.99 4.51 0.31
C ARG A 133 -14.21 4.53 1.22
N THR A 134 -14.89 3.40 1.39
CA THR A 134 -16.07 3.28 2.25
C THR A 134 -15.73 3.55 3.71
N ALA A 135 -14.62 3.00 4.21
CA ALA A 135 -14.16 3.23 5.57
C ALA A 135 -13.90 4.72 5.88
N LEU A 136 -13.48 5.50 4.88
CA LEU A 136 -13.21 6.95 5.04
C LEU A 136 -14.38 7.85 4.65
N SER A 137 -15.49 7.27 4.19
CA SER A 137 -16.68 8.03 3.84
C SER A 137 -17.48 8.43 5.09
N PRO A 138 -18.12 9.61 5.11
CA PRO A 138 -19.05 10.02 6.15
C PRO A 138 -20.35 9.20 6.11
#